data_d17da0d9010fa23ae6c50ba7409fb68e
#
_entry.id   d17da0d9010fa23ae6c50ba7409fb68e
#
_cell.length_a   1.000
_cell.length_b   1.000
_cell.length_c   1.000
_cell.angle_alpha   90.00
_cell.angle_beta   90.00
_cell.angle_gamma   90.00
#
_symmetry.space_group_name_H-M   'P 1'
#
loop_
_entity.id
_entity.type
_entity.pdbx_description
1 polymer ?
#
loop_
_entity_poly.entity_id
_entity_poly.type
_entity_poly.pdbx_seq_one_letter_code
_entity_poly.pdbx_strand_id
1 'polypeptide(L)'
;MTRLMRVSVVALGAVLTASSIAAAPHPPASVKVTFDRAGVLDVRAEGLADRATGRVLSADDPVRIASISKLVVGLGVMRLVESGVLDLDRDVSTWLGWSLRHPRHPQVPITLRLLLSHRSSITDAAGYVIPYDASLQDKLSDPVAWDAEHAPGTFFRYTNLNFPLIASVMERATGERFDRLMQRLVLDPLGLQACFNWASCSPASIERAVVLYDATGAVQADDLRGSAPACPVVPAADGQCDLTRWQAGRNGAMFSPQGGLRISARDLAHIGRMLLNDGALDAGAHGSRAQGAERFLRKESIDKLIAPVWTYDGRNGETFEAETGDPGRAFFCRYGLAVQTLATRDSNCGDDPFGDAKPRIGHAGEAYGLVSGLWIDRQSGHGVVYFIVGGDLKEKGAHSAFYAIEEQLLRHRPLPTLP
;
A
#
# COMPACT_ATOMS: atom_id res chain seq x y z
N MET A 1 54.39 -71.32 24.09
CA MET A 1 53.26 -70.58 24.72
C MET A 1 53.60 -69.08 24.67
N THR A 2 53.18 -68.38 23.67
CA THR A 2 53.54 -66.97 23.45
C THR A 2 52.20 -66.16 23.44
N ARG A 3 51.98 -65.32 24.46
CA ARG A 3 50.82 -64.43 24.59
C ARG A 3 51.04 -63.21 23.72
N LEU A 4 50.13 -62.98 22.75
CA LEU A 4 50.02 -61.72 22.01
C LEU A 4 49.19 -60.70 22.83
N MET A 5 49.81 -59.57 23.09
CA MET A 5 49.21 -58.39 23.71
C MET A 5 48.57 -57.57 22.63
N ARG A 6 47.18 -57.38 22.69
CA ARG A 6 46.49 -56.50 21.80
C ARG A 6 46.46 -55.08 22.42
N VAL A 7 47.09 -54.14 21.70
CA VAL A 7 47.02 -52.72 22.02
C VAL A 7 45.80 -52.13 21.32
N SER A 8 44.81 -51.67 22.08
CA SER A 8 43.61 -50.89 21.55
C SER A 8 43.97 -49.42 21.49
N VAL A 9 44.00 -48.87 20.28
CA VAL A 9 44.11 -47.42 20.03
C VAL A 9 42.73 -46.82 20.10
N VAL A 10 42.46 -45.99 21.10
CA VAL A 10 41.23 -45.16 21.21
C VAL A 10 41.49 -43.88 20.44
N ALA A 11 40.80 -43.72 19.31
CA ALA A 11 40.78 -42.46 18.56
C ALA A 11 39.79 -41.49 19.21
N LEU A 12 40.30 -40.41 19.79
CA LEU A 12 39.46 -39.30 20.32
C LEU A 12 39.04 -38.40 19.13
N GLY A 13 37.82 -38.57 18.65
CA GLY A 13 37.22 -37.67 17.65
C GLY A 13 36.83 -36.35 18.30
N ALA A 14 37.51 -35.27 18.00
CA ALA A 14 37.08 -33.92 18.35
C ALA A 14 35.89 -33.53 17.46
N VAL A 15 34.69 -33.45 18.06
CA VAL A 15 33.50 -32.87 17.43
C VAL A 15 33.67 -31.36 17.48
N LEU A 16 34.02 -30.74 16.37
CA LEU A 16 33.94 -29.29 16.18
C LEU A 16 32.48 -28.91 16.03
N THR A 17 31.87 -28.46 17.12
CA THR A 17 30.57 -27.76 17.06
C THR A 17 30.79 -26.40 16.41
N ALA A 18 30.41 -26.27 15.14
CA ALA A 18 30.27 -24.96 14.49
C ALA A 18 29.16 -24.21 15.19
N SER A 19 29.48 -23.29 16.11
CA SER A 19 28.58 -22.31 16.62
C SER A 19 28.21 -21.39 15.46
N SER A 20 26.99 -21.50 14.94
CA SER A 20 26.44 -20.50 14.05
C SER A 20 26.36 -19.18 14.83
N ILE A 21 27.27 -18.26 14.56
CA ILE A 21 27.14 -16.86 15.00
C ILE A 21 25.90 -16.33 14.30
N ALA A 22 24.80 -16.19 15.05
CA ALA A 22 23.66 -15.47 14.56
C ALA A 22 24.15 -14.06 14.19
N ALA A 23 23.99 -13.68 12.93
CA ALA A 23 24.33 -12.33 12.50
C ALA A 23 23.57 -11.33 13.37
N ALA A 24 24.26 -10.30 13.87
CA ALA A 24 23.62 -9.25 14.64
C ALA A 24 22.45 -8.67 13.83
N PRO A 25 21.28 -8.44 14.43
CA PRO A 25 20.14 -7.91 13.71
C PRO A 25 20.52 -6.56 13.08
N HIS A 26 20.31 -6.45 11.77
CA HIS A 26 20.57 -5.20 11.07
C HIS A 26 19.57 -4.13 11.51
N PRO A 27 20.01 -2.88 11.76
CA PRO A 27 19.08 -1.79 12.08
C PRO A 27 18.06 -1.61 10.93
N PRO A 28 16.82 -1.22 11.25
CA PRO A 28 15.83 -0.93 10.22
C PRO A 28 16.29 0.22 9.33
N ALA A 29 15.92 0.17 8.06
CA ALA A 29 16.07 1.30 7.15
C ALA A 29 14.80 2.15 7.17
N SER A 30 14.93 3.48 7.21
CA SER A 30 13.77 4.37 7.27
C SER A 30 13.98 5.66 6.48
N VAL A 31 12.88 6.17 5.94
CA VAL A 31 12.80 7.52 5.37
C VAL A 31 11.65 8.26 6.02
N LYS A 32 11.86 9.54 6.31
CA LYS A 32 10.84 10.49 6.72
C LYS A 32 11.01 11.79 5.95
N VAL A 33 9.95 12.22 5.27
CA VAL A 33 9.88 13.50 4.55
C VAL A 33 8.74 14.31 5.14
N THR A 34 9.03 15.48 5.66
CA THR A 34 8.01 16.44 6.08
C THR A 34 7.88 17.55 5.04
N PHE A 35 6.68 18.04 4.85
CA PHE A 35 6.38 19.04 3.83
C PHE A 35 5.23 19.94 4.26
N ASP A 36 5.11 21.08 3.59
CA ASP A 36 3.96 21.98 3.65
C ASP A 36 3.38 22.25 2.25
N ARG A 37 2.49 23.23 2.15
CA ARG A 37 1.89 23.64 0.87
C ARG A 37 2.93 24.15 -0.13
N ALA A 38 4.03 24.75 0.34
CA ALA A 38 5.04 25.37 -0.50
C ALA A 38 6.16 24.40 -0.94
N GLY A 39 6.51 23.41 -0.10
CA GLY A 39 7.63 22.52 -0.42
C GLY A 39 7.93 21.45 0.62
N VAL A 40 9.01 20.73 0.37
CA VAL A 40 9.62 19.82 1.35
C VAL A 40 10.36 20.64 2.40
N LEU A 41 10.12 20.35 3.66
CA LEU A 41 10.70 21.06 4.83
C LEU A 41 11.92 20.32 5.38
N ASP A 42 11.84 18.99 5.54
CA ASP A 42 12.91 18.17 6.08
C ASP A 42 12.90 16.79 5.45
N VAL A 43 14.09 16.21 5.28
CA VAL A 43 14.30 14.86 4.74
C VAL A 43 15.30 14.13 5.62
N ARG A 44 14.89 12.98 6.14
CA ARG A 44 15.75 12.06 6.87
C ARG A 44 15.69 10.70 6.21
N ALA A 45 16.86 10.12 5.95
CA ALA A 45 16.99 8.77 5.42
C ALA A 45 18.11 8.07 6.19
N GLU A 46 17.84 6.90 6.73
CA GLU A 46 18.75 6.13 7.56
C GLU A 46 18.77 4.67 7.15
N GLY A 47 19.92 4.01 7.27
CA GLY A 47 20.10 2.60 6.96
C GLY A 47 20.41 2.31 5.50
N LEU A 48 20.21 1.06 5.08
CA LEU A 48 20.58 0.55 3.76
C LEU A 48 19.35 0.22 2.92
N ALA A 49 19.35 0.70 1.69
CA ALA A 49 18.35 0.35 0.69
C ALA A 49 18.56 -1.09 0.15
N ASP A 50 19.82 -1.54 0.16
CA ASP A 50 20.20 -2.90 -0.20
C ASP A 50 21.36 -3.35 0.70
N ARG A 51 21.09 -4.35 1.53
CA ARG A 51 22.06 -4.89 2.49
C ARG A 51 23.16 -5.70 1.80
N ALA A 52 22.86 -6.34 0.67
CA ALA A 52 23.83 -7.16 -0.06
C ALA A 52 24.95 -6.33 -0.71
N THR A 53 24.59 -5.14 -1.22
CA THR A 53 25.54 -4.23 -1.86
C THR A 53 26.07 -3.15 -0.93
N GLY A 54 25.48 -2.97 0.25
CA GLY A 54 25.78 -1.86 1.16
C GLY A 54 25.28 -0.50 0.68
N ARG A 55 24.33 -0.46 -0.27
CA ARG A 55 23.78 0.79 -0.82
C ARG A 55 22.97 1.54 0.24
N VAL A 56 23.42 2.77 0.52
CA VAL A 56 22.76 3.66 1.48
C VAL A 56 21.40 4.09 0.95
N LEU A 57 20.41 4.16 1.85
CA LEU A 57 19.05 4.56 1.53
C LEU A 57 18.95 6.06 1.27
N SER A 58 18.17 6.44 0.25
CA SER A 58 17.82 7.82 -0.10
C SER A 58 16.30 8.01 -0.12
N ALA A 59 15.85 9.23 0.16
CA ALA A 59 14.43 9.60 0.02
C ALA A 59 13.93 9.59 -1.43
N ASP A 60 14.84 9.52 -2.39
CA ASP A 60 14.56 9.43 -3.83
C ASP A 60 14.55 7.98 -4.35
N ASP A 61 14.82 7.00 -3.49
CA ASP A 61 14.80 5.58 -3.86
C ASP A 61 13.36 5.06 -3.93
N PRO A 62 12.94 4.43 -5.05
CA PRO A 62 11.61 3.87 -5.16
C PRO A 62 11.46 2.64 -4.28
N VAL A 63 10.38 2.61 -3.52
CA VAL A 63 10.00 1.53 -2.62
C VAL A 63 8.55 1.12 -2.88
N ARG A 64 8.19 -0.12 -2.60
CA ARG A 64 6.79 -0.54 -2.52
C ARG A 64 6.14 0.16 -1.32
N ILE A 65 5.11 0.97 -1.57
CA ILE A 65 4.42 1.72 -0.50
C ILE A 65 3.19 0.99 0.05
N ALA A 66 2.99 -0.26 -0.32
CA ALA A 66 1.87 -1.08 0.09
C ALA A 66 0.52 -0.35 -0.08
N SER A 67 -0.35 -0.36 0.94
CA SER A 67 -1.74 0.12 0.82
C SER A 67 -1.91 1.61 0.57
N ILE A 68 -0.89 2.44 0.67
CA ILE A 68 -0.97 3.83 0.17
C ILE A 68 -1.27 3.86 -1.34
N SER A 69 -0.95 2.78 -2.08
CA SER A 69 -1.35 2.60 -3.48
C SER A 69 -2.84 2.80 -3.71
N LYS A 70 -3.68 2.44 -2.74
CA LYS A 70 -5.14 2.57 -2.81
C LYS A 70 -5.57 4.03 -2.96
N LEU A 71 -4.96 4.93 -2.19
CA LEU A 71 -5.20 6.37 -2.31
C LEU A 71 -4.85 6.86 -3.72
N VAL A 72 -3.72 6.42 -4.28
CA VAL A 72 -3.28 6.82 -5.63
C VAL A 72 -4.22 6.26 -6.70
N VAL A 73 -4.73 5.03 -6.54
CA VAL A 73 -5.79 4.48 -7.41
C VAL A 73 -7.07 5.30 -7.29
N GLY A 74 -7.45 5.72 -6.07
CA GLY A 74 -8.57 6.63 -5.83
C GLY A 74 -8.44 7.94 -6.60
N LEU A 75 -7.24 8.52 -6.69
CA LEU A 75 -6.98 9.70 -7.53
C LEU A 75 -7.24 9.42 -9.02
N GLY A 76 -6.82 8.25 -9.52
CA GLY A 76 -7.10 7.83 -10.90
C GLY A 76 -8.60 7.67 -11.18
N VAL A 77 -9.33 7.06 -10.24
CA VAL A 77 -10.80 6.97 -10.32
C VAL A 77 -11.43 8.35 -10.38
N MET A 78 -11.01 9.28 -9.50
CA MET A 78 -11.57 10.64 -9.48
C MET A 78 -11.29 11.42 -10.78
N ARG A 79 -10.14 11.20 -11.43
CA ARG A 79 -9.85 11.75 -12.77
C ARG A 79 -10.85 11.26 -13.81
N LEU A 80 -11.18 9.97 -13.79
CA LEU A 80 -12.18 9.39 -14.69
C LEU A 80 -13.61 9.84 -14.36
N VAL A 81 -13.90 10.09 -13.09
CA VAL A 81 -15.18 10.68 -12.67
C VAL A 81 -15.33 12.13 -13.16
N GLU A 82 -14.28 12.95 -13.03
CA GLU A 82 -14.29 14.33 -13.52
C GLU A 82 -14.45 14.44 -15.03
N SER A 83 -13.90 13.47 -15.78
CA SER A 83 -14.05 13.40 -17.23
C SER A 83 -15.37 12.76 -17.69
N GLY A 84 -16.25 12.33 -16.77
CA GLY A 84 -17.53 11.70 -17.07
C GLY A 84 -17.44 10.25 -17.59
N VAL A 85 -16.25 9.63 -17.56
CA VAL A 85 -16.04 8.22 -17.97
C VAL A 85 -16.57 7.27 -16.91
N LEU A 86 -16.38 7.61 -15.63
CA LEU A 86 -16.87 6.83 -14.49
C LEU A 86 -17.88 7.65 -13.68
N ASP A 87 -18.69 6.95 -12.89
CA ASP A 87 -19.64 7.52 -11.93
C ASP A 87 -19.49 6.71 -10.62
N LEU A 88 -19.34 7.42 -9.50
CA LEU A 88 -19.12 6.80 -8.19
C LEU A 88 -20.31 5.96 -7.71
N ASP A 89 -21.53 6.30 -8.13
CA ASP A 89 -22.77 5.74 -7.63
C ASP A 89 -23.48 4.83 -8.62
N ARG A 90 -22.97 4.74 -9.85
CA ARG A 90 -23.48 3.81 -10.85
C ARG A 90 -23.05 2.37 -10.53
N ASP A 91 -23.93 1.42 -10.81
CA ASP A 91 -23.65 -0.01 -10.73
C ASP A 91 -22.44 -0.38 -11.63
N VAL A 92 -21.38 -0.94 -11.03
CA VAL A 92 -20.16 -1.31 -11.75
C VAL A 92 -20.37 -2.39 -12.81
N SER A 93 -21.46 -3.17 -12.71
CA SER A 93 -21.84 -4.15 -13.73
C SER A 93 -22.01 -3.52 -15.12
N THR A 94 -22.34 -2.22 -15.19
CA THR A 94 -22.49 -1.48 -16.46
C THR A 94 -21.18 -1.39 -17.25
N TRP A 95 -20.03 -1.39 -16.58
CA TRP A 95 -18.73 -1.38 -17.23
C TRP A 95 -18.13 -2.79 -17.35
N LEU A 96 -18.33 -3.65 -16.34
CA LEU A 96 -17.74 -4.98 -16.30
C LEU A 96 -18.19 -5.89 -17.46
N GLY A 97 -19.41 -5.68 -17.98
CA GLY A 97 -20.03 -6.53 -19.01
C GLY A 97 -20.61 -7.85 -18.45
N TRP A 98 -20.66 -7.98 -17.13
CA TRP A 98 -21.32 -9.06 -16.41
C TRP A 98 -21.92 -8.53 -15.11
N SER A 99 -22.92 -9.25 -14.56
CA SER A 99 -23.62 -8.83 -13.35
C SER A 99 -22.81 -9.17 -12.11
N LEU A 100 -22.38 -8.15 -11.37
CA LEU A 100 -21.76 -8.32 -10.06
C LEU A 100 -22.80 -8.08 -8.97
N ARG A 101 -23.13 -9.13 -8.21
CA ARG A 101 -24.13 -9.07 -7.15
C ARG A 101 -23.71 -9.91 -5.96
N HIS A 102 -24.03 -9.39 -4.80
CA HIS A 102 -23.94 -10.17 -3.57
C HIS A 102 -24.94 -11.33 -3.63
N PRO A 103 -24.52 -12.62 -3.38
CA PRO A 103 -25.40 -13.77 -3.53
C PRO A 103 -26.71 -13.70 -2.73
N ARG A 104 -26.65 -13.13 -1.53
CA ARG A 104 -27.81 -12.99 -0.63
C ARG A 104 -28.55 -11.65 -0.73
N HIS A 105 -27.95 -10.67 -1.39
CA HIS A 105 -28.49 -9.31 -1.57
C HIS A 105 -28.46 -8.87 -3.04
N PRO A 106 -29.04 -9.64 -3.98
CA PRO A 106 -28.88 -9.43 -5.42
C PRO A 106 -29.54 -8.11 -5.91
N GLN A 107 -30.38 -7.50 -5.10
CA GLN A 107 -31.03 -6.23 -5.45
C GLN A 107 -30.15 -5.02 -5.15
N VAL A 108 -29.08 -5.18 -4.36
CA VAL A 108 -28.20 -4.06 -4.00
C VAL A 108 -27.09 -3.94 -5.04
N PRO A 109 -26.98 -2.84 -5.79
CA PRO A 109 -25.89 -2.64 -6.74
C PRO A 109 -24.56 -2.44 -6.03
N ILE A 110 -23.50 -2.96 -6.61
CA ILE A 110 -22.13 -2.65 -6.18
C ILE A 110 -21.66 -1.42 -6.97
N THR A 111 -21.14 -0.42 -6.26
CA THR A 111 -20.71 0.86 -6.84
C THR A 111 -19.24 1.14 -6.53
N LEU A 112 -18.61 2.04 -7.29
CA LEU A 112 -17.23 2.47 -6.99
C LEU A 112 -17.13 3.12 -5.61
N ARG A 113 -18.17 3.83 -5.15
CA ARG A 113 -18.21 4.37 -3.79
C ARG A 113 -18.11 3.27 -2.73
N LEU A 114 -18.87 2.19 -2.89
CA LEU A 114 -18.84 1.06 -1.96
C LEU A 114 -17.47 0.35 -1.97
N LEU A 115 -16.88 0.18 -3.14
CA LEU A 115 -15.56 -0.46 -3.30
C LEU A 115 -14.46 0.40 -2.67
N LEU A 116 -14.40 1.69 -3.01
CA LEU A 116 -13.39 2.63 -2.49
C LEU A 116 -13.52 2.87 -0.99
N SER A 117 -14.71 2.73 -0.41
CA SER A 117 -14.94 2.90 1.02
C SER A 117 -14.97 1.60 1.82
N HIS A 118 -14.59 0.47 1.20
CA HIS A 118 -14.58 -0.85 1.84
C HIS A 118 -15.92 -1.29 2.45
N ARG A 119 -17.01 -0.94 1.77
CA ARG A 119 -18.39 -1.26 2.18
C ARG A 119 -19.14 -2.11 1.16
N SER A 120 -18.41 -2.80 0.30
CA SER A 120 -18.96 -3.60 -0.81
C SER A 120 -19.51 -4.97 -0.39
N SER A 121 -19.25 -5.41 0.84
CA SER A 121 -19.45 -6.79 1.33
C SER A 121 -18.57 -7.83 0.62
N ILE A 122 -17.57 -7.42 -0.15
CA ILE A 122 -16.53 -8.32 -0.67
C ILE A 122 -15.52 -8.57 0.45
N THR A 123 -14.98 -9.80 0.51
CA THR A 123 -13.95 -10.22 1.47
C THR A 123 -12.69 -10.70 0.77
N ASP A 124 -11.57 -10.75 1.48
CA ASP A 124 -10.31 -11.32 0.98
C ASP A 124 -10.23 -12.85 1.11
N ALA A 125 -11.28 -13.52 1.61
CA ALA A 125 -11.28 -14.98 1.84
C ALA A 125 -11.09 -15.79 0.54
N ALA A 126 -11.54 -15.27 -0.62
CA ALA A 126 -11.27 -15.87 -1.92
C ALA A 126 -9.83 -15.61 -2.43
N GLY A 127 -9.04 -14.77 -1.74
CA GLY A 127 -7.72 -14.32 -2.16
C GLY A 127 -7.77 -13.24 -3.23
N TYR A 128 -6.83 -12.30 -3.15
CA TYR A 128 -6.70 -11.16 -4.09
C TYR A 128 -5.42 -11.20 -4.93
N VAL A 129 -4.57 -12.20 -4.72
CA VAL A 129 -3.41 -12.49 -5.57
C VAL A 129 -3.89 -13.47 -6.65
N ILE A 130 -4.07 -12.98 -7.86
CA ILE A 130 -4.75 -13.69 -8.93
C ILE A 130 -3.77 -13.90 -10.09
N PRO A 131 -3.49 -15.14 -10.54
CA PRO A 131 -2.66 -15.42 -11.70
C PRO A 131 -3.15 -14.69 -12.94
N TYR A 132 -2.22 -14.29 -13.81
CA TYR A 132 -2.52 -13.41 -14.94
C TYR A 132 -3.58 -13.97 -15.91
N ASP A 133 -3.64 -15.29 -16.08
CA ASP A 133 -4.58 -16.00 -16.94
C ASP A 133 -5.96 -16.28 -16.30
N ALA A 134 -6.09 -16.06 -14.98
CA ALA A 134 -7.33 -16.25 -14.25
C ALA A 134 -8.31 -15.08 -14.46
N SER A 135 -9.58 -15.30 -14.10
CA SER A 135 -10.66 -14.33 -14.22
C SER A 135 -11.10 -13.82 -12.86
N LEU A 136 -11.24 -12.50 -12.76
CA LEU A 136 -11.82 -11.88 -11.56
C LEU A 136 -13.31 -12.22 -11.41
N GLN A 137 -14.03 -12.41 -12.53
CA GLN A 137 -15.42 -12.85 -12.52
C GLN A 137 -15.57 -14.23 -11.85
N ASP A 138 -14.71 -15.19 -12.22
CA ASP A 138 -14.73 -16.52 -11.63
C ASP A 138 -14.40 -16.45 -10.12
N LYS A 139 -13.44 -15.63 -9.74
CA LYS A 139 -13.08 -15.39 -8.34
C LYS A 139 -14.25 -14.87 -7.52
N LEU A 140 -15.01 -13.90 -8.05
CA LEU A 140 -16.15 -13.29 -7.38
C LEU A 140 -17.46 -14.10 -7.51
N SER A 141 -17.47 -15.17 -8.29
CA SER A 141 -18.58 -16.14 -8.31
C SER A 141 -18.55 -17.11 -7.11
N ASP A 142 -17.40 -17.21 -6.43
CA ASP A 142 -17.27 -18.03 -5.22
C ASP A 142 -17.98 -17.32 -4.05
N PRO A 143 -18.94 -17.98 -3.37
CA PRO A 143 -19.62 -17.38 -2.22
C PRO A 143 -18.68 -16.95 -1.09
N VAL A 144 -17.48 -17.55 -0.95
CA VAL A 144 -16.49 -17.17 0.07
C VAL A 144 -15.92 -15.76 -0.14
N ALA A 145 -16.03 -15.21 -1.37
CA ALA A 145 -15.64 -13.84 -1.67
C ALA A 145 -16.58 -12.78 -1.05
N TRP A 146 -17.64 -13.21 -0.41
CA TRP A 146 -18.69 -12.32 0.09
C TRP A 146 -18.93 -12.49 1.59
N ASP A 147 -19.19 -11.36 2.25
CA ASP A 147 -19.62 -11.34 3.64
C ASP A 147 -21.02 -11.98 3.75
N ALA A 148 -21.12 -13.09 4.50
CA ALA A 148 -22.38 -13.81 4.63
C ALA A 148 -23.43 -13.09 5.49
N GLU A 149 -23.02 -12.11 6.30
CA GLU A 149 -23.87 -11.47 7.32
C GLU A 149 -24.35 -10.08 6.93
N HIS A 150 -23.53 -9.32 6.20
CA HIS A 150 -23.76 -7.91 5.98
C HIS A 150 -24.05 -7.58 4.51
N ALA A 151 -25.11 -6.85 4.27
CA ALA A 151 -25.46 -6.34 2.93
C ALA A 151 -24.47 -5.26 2.48
N PRO A 152 -24.22 -5.10 1.16
CA PRO A 152 -23.43 -3.98 0.64
C PRO A 152 -23.93 -2.63 1.16
N GLY A 153 -23.01 -1.80 1.64
CA GLY A 153 -23.30 -0.48 2.19
C GLY A 153 -23.55 -0.45 3.70
N THR A 154 -23.70 -1.58 4.39
CA THR A 154 -24.09 -1.61 5.81
C THR A 154 -22.90 -1.79 6.77
N PHE A 155 -21.79 -2.40 6.32
CA PHE A 155 -20.67 -2.78 7.16
C PHE A 155 -19.35 -2.41 6.49
N PHE A 156 -18.39 -1.93 7.27
CA PHE A 156 -17.03 -1.67 6.80
C PHE A 156 -16.16 -2.93 7.02
N ARG A 157 -15.54 -3.38 5.94
CA ARG A 157 -14.55 -4.46 5.99
C ARG A 157 -13.41 -4.11 5.05
N TYR A 158 -12.24 -3.81 5.60
CA TYR A 158 -11.07 -3.52 4.78
C TYR A 158 -10.71 -4.71 3.90
N THR A 159 -10.77 -4.54 2.58
CA THR A 159 -10.69 -5.64 1.62
C THR A 159 -9.77 -5.26 0.45
N ASN A 160 -8.72 -6.04 0.24
CA ASN A 160 -7.79 -5.82 -0.88
C ASN A 160 -8.44 -6.14 -2.23
N LEU A 161 -9.30 -7.15 -2.30
CA LEU A 161 -9.96 -7.61 -3.54
C LEU A 161 -10.84 -6.53 -4.19
N ASN A 162 -11.28 -5.51 -3.44
CA ASN A 162 -11.98 -4.35 -3.99
C ASN A 162 -11.16 -3.64 -5.07
N PHE A 163 -9.83 -3.54 -4.93
CA PHE A 163 -8.98 -2.78 -5.84
C PHE A 163 -8.70 -3.49 -7.17
N PRO A 164 -8.46 -4.80 -7.23
CA PRO A 164 -8.58 -5.57 -8.46
C PRO A 164 -9.88 -5.32 -9.23
N LEU A 165 -11.00 -5.26 -8.53
CA LEU A 165 -12.29 -4.98 -9.15
C LEU A 165 -12.39 -3.53 -9.67
N ILE A 166 -11.93 -2.54 -8.90
CA ILE A 166 -11.83 -1.15 -9.34
C ILE A 166 -10.96 -1.04 -10.60
N ALA A 167 -9.79 -1.69 -10.61
CA ALA A 167 -8.91 -1.71 -11.78
C ALA A 167 -9.60 -2.34 -13.00
N SER A 168 -10.33 -3.46 -12.83
CA SER A 168 -11.13 -4.07 -13.90
C SER A 168 -12.19 -3.11 -14.46
N VAL A 169 -12.87 -2.36 -13.61
CA VAL A 169 -13.84 -1.32 -14.03
C VAL A 169 -13.14 -0.22 -14.81
N MET A 170 -11.99 0.27 -14.32
CA MET A 170 -11.22 1.30 -15.00
C MET A 170 -10.75 0.84 -16.39
N GLU A 171 -10.21 -0.38 -16.50
CA GLU A 171 -9.78 -0.98 -17.77
C GLU A 171 -10.94 -1.15 -18.75
N ARG A 172 -12.11 -1.63 -18.30
CA ARG A 172 -13.28 -1.78 -19.15
C ARG A 172 -13.82 -0.45 -19.66
N ALA A 173 -13.84 0.56 -18.79
CA ALA A 173 -14.34 1.89 -19.14
C ALA A 173 -13.44 2.63 -20.13
N THR A 174 -12.15 2.32 -20.15
CA THR A 174 -11.15 3.06 -20.96
C THR A 174 -10.55 2.26 -22.11
N GLY A 175 -10.62 0.93 -22.07
CA GLY A 175 -9.91 0.04 -23.00
C GLY A 175 -8.40 0.01 -22.78
N GLU A 176 -7.88 0.59 -21.70
CA GLU A 176 -6.46 0.72 -21.43
C GLU A 176 -6.03 -0.14 -20.24
N ARG A 177 -4.85 -0.77 -20.32
CA ARG A 177 -4.31 -1.61 -19.25
C ARG A 177 -3.97 -0.77 -18.01
N PHE A 178 -4.31 -1.27 -16.84
CA PHE A 178 -4.28 -0.52 -15.57
C PHE A 178 -2.96 0.21 -15.30
N ASP A 179 -1.81 -0.44 -15.47
CA ASP A 179 -0.49 0.17 -15.22
C ASP A 179 -0.23 1.39 -16.13
N ARG A 180 -0.60 1.30 -17.43
CA ARG A 180 -0.48 2.39 -18.41
C ARG A 180 -1.50 3.49 -18.13
N LEU A 181 -2.72 3.09 -17.79
CA LEU A 181 -3.78 4.02 -17.42
C LEU A 181 -3.39 4.87 -16.21
N MET A 182 -2.84 4.25 -15.16
CA MET A 182 -2.36 4.99 -13.98
C MET A 182 -1.17 5.88 -14.30
N GLN A 183 -0.25 5.42 -15.17
CA GLN A 183 0.85 6.25 -15.66
C GLN A 183 0.30 7.54 -16.29
N ARG A 184 -0.59 7.42 -17.27
CA ARG A 184 -1.18 8.55 -18.00
C ARG A 184 -2.10 9.43 -17.15
N LEU A 185 -2.91 8.85 -16.25
CA LEU A 185 -3.90 9.60 -15.47
C LEU A 185 -3.29 10.29 -14.25
N VAL A 186 -2.28 9.70 -13.62
CA VAL A 186 -1.80 10.15 -12.31
C VAL A 186 -0.31 10.44 -12.31
N LEU A 187 0.52 9.48 -12.72
CA LEU A 187 1.96 9.58 -12.48
C LEU A 187 2.61 10.64 -13.38
N ASP A 188 2.34 10.63 -14.68
CA ASP A 188 2.88 11.62 -15.63
C ASP A 188 2.39 13.05 -15.36
N PRO A 189 1.06 13.29 -15.14
CA PRO A 189 0.56 14.63 -14.83
C PRO A 189 1.13 15.24 -13.55
N LEU A 190 1.52 14.38 -12.59
CA LEU A 190 2.19 14.81 -11.35
C LEU A 190 3.72 14.80 -11.46
N GLY A 191 4.31 14.42 -12.61
CA GLY A 191 5.74 14.35 -12.81
C GLY A 191 6.48 13.32 -11.97
N LEU A 192 5.80 12.22 -11.57
CA LEU A 192 6.32 11.24 -10.63
C LEU A 192 7.15 10.15 -11.30
N GLN A 193 8.29 9.82 -10.71
CA GLN A 193 9.12 8.68 -11.11
C GLN A 193 8.65 7.41 -10.39
N ALA A 194 7.49 6.90 -10.81
CA ALA A 194 6.79 5.82 -10.14
C ALA A 194 6.20 4.82 -11.13
N CYS A 195 5.89 3.62 -10.69
CA CYS A 195 5.22 2.60 -11.51
C CYS A 195 4.52 1.54 -10.65
N PHE A 196 3.62 0.76 -11.27
CA PHE A 196 3.01 -0.40 -10.61
C PHE A 196 3.80 -1.68 -10.95
N ASN A 197 4.17 -2.44 -9.93
CA ASN A 197 4.87 -3.75 -10.03
C ASN A 197 6.10 -3.74 -10.94
N TRP A 198 6.84 -2.63 -11.00
CA TRP A 198 8.03 -2.46 -11.87
C TRP A 198 7.74 -2.51 -13.37
N ALA A 199 6.48 -2.65 -13.80
CA ALA A 199 6.11 -2.88 -15.20
C ALA A 199 6.49 -1.74 -16.15
N SER A 200 6.43 -0.51 -15.68
CA SER A 200 6.74 0.70 -16.44
C SER A 200 7.79 1.59 -15.79
N CYS A 201 8.48 1.10 -14.75
CA CYS A 201 9.57 1.84 -14.13
C CYS A 201 10.76 2.00 -15.07
N SER A 202 11.42 3.17 -14.99
CA SER A 202 12.66 3.41 -15.72
C SER A 202 13.80 2.50 -15.25
N PRO A 203 14.81 2.18 -16.09
CA PRO A 203 15.99 1.44 -15.65
C PRO A 203 16.67 2.06 -14.42
N ALA A 204 16.75 3.40 -14.36
CA ALA A 204 17.31 4.12 -13.22
C ALA A 204 16.49 3.92 -11.93
N SER A 205 15.16 3.83 -12.03
CA SER A 205 14.31 3.50 -10.88
C SER A 205 14.51 2.05 -10.41
N ILE A 206 14.67 1.11 -11.35
CA ILE A 206 14.90 -0.31 -11.06
C ILE A 206 16.25 -0.50 -10.36
N GLU A 207 17.30 0.17 -10.83
CA GLU A 207 18.62 0.13 -10.23
C GLU A 207 18.62 0.62 -8.77
N ARG A 208 17.75 1.58 -8.46
CA ARG A 208 17.63 2.19 -7.13
C ARG A 208 16.55 1.56 -6.26
N ALA A 209 15.93 0.45 -6.67
CA ALA A 209 14.89 -0.21 -5.90
C ALA A 209 15.33 -0.50 -4.47
N VAL A 210 14.46 -0.23 -3.50
CA VAL A 210 14.67 -0.62 -2.11
C VAL A 210 14.29 -2.08 -1.94
N VAL A 211 15.23 -2.89 -1.47
CA VAL A 211 14.97 -4.30 -1.13
C VAL A 211 14.21 -4.37 0.18
N LEU A 212 13.13 -5.15 0.22
CA LEU A 212 12.32 -5.33 1.41
C LEU A 212 12.82 -6.50 2.24
N TYR A 213 13.07 -6.25 3.52
CA TYR A 213 13.52 -7.23 4.50
C TYR A 213 12.54 -7.33 5.65
N ASP A 214 12.45 -8.50 6.28
CA ASP A 214 11.84 -8.62 7.59
C ASP A 214 12.81 -8.24 8.73
N ALA A 215 12.34 -8.29 9.98
CA ALA A 215 13.15 -7.98 11.16
C ALA A 215 14.36 -8.93 11.36
N THR A 216 14.34 -10.12 10.77
CA THR A 216 15.47 -11.08 10.83
C THR A 216 16.55 -10.77 9.78
N GLY A 217 16.23 -9.89 8.83
CA GLY A 217 17.10 -9.58 7.68
C GLY A 217 16.88 -10.46 6.47
N ALA A 218 15.87 -11.34 6.49
CA ALA A 218 15.53 -12.13 5.33
C ALA A 218 14.83 -11.27 4.26
N VAL A 219 15.23 -11.46 2.99
CA VAL A 219 14.63 -10.78 1.85
C VAL A 219 13.17 -11.24 1.70
N GLN A 220 12.25 -10.28 1.64
CA GLN A 220 10.83 -10.53 1.45
C GLN A 220 10.35 -10.18 0.03
N ALA A 221 10.87 -9.10 -0.57
CA ALA A 221 10.48 -8.67 -1.91
C ALA A 221 11.49 -7.66 -2.51
N ASP A 222 11.34 -7.43 -3.81
CA ASP A 222 11.97 -6.36 -4.59
C ASP A 222 13.53 -6.42 -4.61
N ASP A 223 14.15 -7.62 -4.48
CA ASP A 223 15.56 -7.85 -4.74
C ASP A 223 15.81 -7.97 -6.26
N LEU A 224 15.82 -6.83 -6.92
CA LEU A 224 15.86 -6.73 -8.40
C LEU A 224 17.28 -6.87 -8.96
N ARG A 225 18.32 -6.62 -8.17
CA ARG A 225 19.72 -6.63 -8.61
C ARG A 225 19.99 -5.84 -9.89
N GLY A 226 19.32 -4.66 -10.00
CA GLY A 226 19.45 -3.76 -11.15
C GLY A 226 18.71 -4.20 -12.41
N SER A 227 17.89 -5.27 -12.36
CA SER A 227 17.17 -5.78 -13.52
C SER A 227 15.66 -5.81 -13.27
N ALA A 228 14.87 -5.46 -14.29
CA ALA A 228 13.42 -5.60 -14.22
C ALA A 228 13.03 -7.08 -13.97
N PRO A 229 11.95 -7.36 -13.22
CA PRO A 229 11.49 -8.73 -13.04
C PRO A 229 11.08 -9.31 -14.41
N ALA A 230 11.41 -10.58 -14.64
CA ALA A 230 11.05 -11.29 -15.88
C ALA A 230 9.52 -11.30 -16.11
N CYS A 231 8.75 -11.33 -15.02
CA CYS A 231 7.30 -11.18 -15.03
C CYS A 231 6.89 -10.15 -13.94
N PRO A 232 6.30 -9.00 -14.31
CA PRO A 232 5.87 -7.99 -13.35
C PRO A 232 4.49 -8.30 -12.72
N VAL A 233 3.89 -9.43 -13.08
CA VAL A 233 2.59 -9.89 -12.58
C VAL A 233 2.73 -11.30 -12.01
N VAL A 234 1.70 -11.83 -11.37
CA VAL A 234 1.68 -13.23 -10.94
C VAL A 234 1.55 -14.09 -12.20
N PRO A 235 2.55 -14.95 -12.53
CA PRO A 235 2.50 -15.78 -13.71
C PRO A 235 1.27 -16.69 -13.73
N ALA A 236 0.91 -17.18 -14.91
CA ALA A 236 -0.05 -18.27 -15.08
C ALA A 236 0.45 -19.56 -14.40
N ALA A 237 -0.45 -20.51 -14.18
CA ALA A 237 -0.11 -21.80 -13.55
C ALA A 237 0.96 -22.58 -14.31
N ASP A 238 1.08 -22.39 -15.64
CA ASP A 238 2.12 -22.95 -16.50
C ASP A 238 3.41 -22.14 -16.58
N GLY A 239 3.51 -21.05 -15.77
CA GLY A 239 4.65 -20.13 -15.74
C GLY A 239 4.66 -19.06 -16.83
N GLN A 240 3.66 -19.02 -17.70
CA GLN A 240 3.55 -18.01 -18.78
C GLN A 240 3.30 -16.60 -18.22
N CYS A 241 3.87 -15.62 -18.91
CA CYS A 241 3.74 -14.19 -18.56
C CYS A 241 3.73 -13.33 -19.83
N ASP A 242 2.81 -13.59 -20.73
CA ASP A 242 2.68 -12.83 -21.98
C ASP A 242 1.63 -11.72 -21.84
N LEU A 243 2.08 -10.52 -21.47
CA LEU A 243 1.20 -9.36 -21.30
C LEU A 243 0.55 -8.87 -22.60
N THR A 244 0.96 -9.37 -23.78
CA THR A 244 0.28 -9.05 -25.04
C THR A 244 -1.10 -9.68 -25.13
N ARG A 245 -1.34 -10.73 -24.36
CA ARG A 245 -2.63 -11.44 -24.26
C ARG A 245 -3.58 -10.84 -23.21
N TRP A 246 -3.23 -9.69 -22.64
CA TRP A 246 -4.08 -8.95 -21.71
C TRP A 246 -5.46 -8.65 -22.32
N GLN A 247 -6.49 -8.75 -21.50
CA GLN A 247 -7.87 -8.43 -21.86
C GLN A 247 -8.45 -7.45 -20.82
N ALA A 248 -9.00 -6.34 -21.32
CA ALA A 248 -9.56 -5.29 -20.47
C ALA A 248 -10.59 -5.86 -19.45
N GLY A 249 -10.35 -5.60 -18.19
CA GLY A 249 -11.25 -5.96 -17.09
C GLY A 249 -11.37 -7.45 -16.77
N ARG A 250 -10.60 -8.33 -17.41
CA ARG A 250 -10.61 -9.76 -17.09
C ARG A 250 -9.97 -10.03 -15.72
N ASN A 251 -8.83 -9.40 -15.45
CA ASN A 251 -8.07 -9.58 -14.22
C ASN A 251 -7.38 -8.28 -13.79
N GLY A 252 -8.09 -7.42 -13.07
CA GLY A 252 -7.52 -6.18 -12.54
C GLY A 252 -6.51 -6.36 -11.41
N ALA A 253 -6.26 -7.60 -10.93
CA ALA A 253 -5.24 -7.87 -9.91
C ALA A 253 -3.81 -7.84 -10.47
N MET A 254 -3.63 -7.92 -11.79
CA MET A 254 -2.34 -8.12 -12.46
C MET A 254 -1.23 -7.20 -11.95
N PHE A 255 -1.50 -5.93 -11.78
CA PHE A 255 -0.51 -4.94 -11.36
C PHE A 255 -0.65 -4.53 -9.90
N SER A 256 -1.33 -5.36 -9.08
CA SER A 256 -1.51 -5.16 -7.64
C SER A 256 -2.02 -3.76 -7.27
N PRO A 257 -3.18 -3.31 -7.76
CA PRO A 257 -3.70 -1.96 -7.51
C PRO A 257 -3.88 -1.66 -6.02
N GLN A 258 -4.07 -2.68 -5.19
CA GLN A 258 -4.21 -2.57 -3.74
C GLN A 258 -2.91 -2.23 -3.01
N GLY A 259 -1.71 -2.46 -3.63
CA GLY A 259 -0.44 -2.37 -2.90
C GLY A 259 0.81 -2.42 -3.77
N GLY A 260 0.69 -2.27 -5.08
CA GLY A 260 1.76 -2.50 -6.05
C GLY A 260 2.51 -1.25 -6.53
N LEU A 261 2.19 -0.07 -6.05
CA LEU A 261 2.90 1.16 -6.45
C LEU A 261 4.33 1.19 -5.87
N ARG A 262 5.30 1.49 -6.73
CA ARG A 262 6.69 1.79 -6.39
C ARG A 262 6.91 3.28 -6.64
N ILE A 263 7.29 3.99 -5.61
CA ILE A 263 7.43 5.44 -5.61
C ILE A 263 8.43 5.85 -4.52
N SER A 264 9.15 6.93 -4.73
CA SER A 264 10.03 7.49 -3.70
C SER A 264 9.22 8.24 -2.62
N ALA A 265 9.80 8.38 -1.42
CA ALA A 265 9.16 9.18 -0.37
C ALA A 265 9.01 10.65 -0.77
N ARG A 266 9.95 11.18 -1.55
CA ARG A 266 9.89 12.56 -2.05
C ARG A 266 8.77 12.74 -3.08
N ASP A 267 8.61 11.80 -4.01
CA ASP A 267 7.51 11.85 -4.98
C ASP A 267 6.15 11.63 -4.30
N LEU A 268 6.08 10.78 -3.28
CA LEU A 268 4.87 10.59 -2.50
C LEU A 268 4.50 11.87 -1.70
N ALA A 269 5.49 12.63 -1.21
CA ALA A 269 5.27 13.93 -0.60
C ALA A 269 4.71 14.95 -1.61
N HIS A 270 5.04 14.83 -2.90
CA HIS A 270 4.44 15.65 -3.95
C HIS A 270 2.94 15.37 -4.10
N ILE A 271 2.51 14.11 -4.04
CA ILE A 271 1.07 13.76 -3.97
C ILE A 271 0.43 14.39 -2.72
N GLY A 272 1.08 14.31 -1.55
CA GLY A 272 0.60 14.93 -0.31
C GLY A 272 0.41 16.44 -0.45
N ARG A 273 1.35 17.14 -1.10
CA ARG A 273 1.26 18.59 -1.37
C ARG A 273 0.12 18.94 -2.32
N MET A 274 -0.07 18.16 -3.39
CA MET A 274 -1.22 18.32 -4.30
C MET A 274 -2.55 18.22 -3.52
N LEU A 275 -2.68 17.26 -2.60
CA LEU A 275 -3.86 17.13 -1.73
C LEU A 275 -4.00 18.30 -0.75
N LEU A 276 -2.90 18.80 -0.15
CA LEU A 276 -2.90 19.99 0.71
C LEU A 276 -3.33 21.25 -0.03
N ASN A 277 -3.01 21.35 -1.34
CA ASN A 277 -3.33 22.45 -2.22
C ASN A 277 -4.67 22.27 -2.95
N ASP A 278 -5.59 21.45 -2.38
CA ASP A 278 -6.93 21.21 -2.93
C ASP A 278 -6.92 20.80 -4.40
N GLY A 279 -5.92 20.01 -4.82
CA GLY A 279 -5.78 19.51 -6.18
C GLY A 279 -4.99 20.41 -7.14
N ALA A 280 -4.48 21.57 -6.69
CA ALA A 280 -3.64 22.42 -7.51
C ALA A 280 -2.24 21.81 -7.70
N LEU A 281 -1.70 21.95 -8.91
CA LEU A 281 -0.30 21.61 -9.23
C LEU A 281 0.64 22.76 -8.85
N ASP A 282 1.89 22.43 -8.54
CA ASP A 282 2.91 23.42 -8.28
C ASP A 282 3.21 24.23 -9.55
N ALA A 283 3.32 25.54 -9.39
CA ALA A 283 3.68 26.47 -10.49
C ALA A 283 5.14 26.27 -10.91
N GLY A 284 5.53 25.15 -11.44
CA GLY A 284 6.92 24.87 -11.83
C GLY A 284 7.19 23.43 -12.24
N ALA A 285 6.27 22.50 -11.99
CA ALA A 285 6.49 21.10 -12.28
C ALA A 285 6.63 20.78 -13.79
N HIS A 286 6.17 21.64 -14.67
CA HIS A 286 6.20 21.43 -16.12
C HIS A 286 6.61 22.65 -16.98
N GLY A 287 7.36 23.61 -16.44
CA GLY A 287 7.97 24.66 -17.26
C GLY A 287 7.00 25.58 -18.03
N SER A 288 5.70 25.43 -17.88
CA SER A 288 4.69 26.27 -18.52
C SER A 288 4.19 27.35 -17.56
N ARG A 289 4.47 28.60 -17.89
CA ARG A 289 3.82 29.79 -17.32
C ARG A 289 2.37 29.86 -17.80
N ALA A 290 1.51 28.91 -17.38
CA ALA A 290 0.08 29.05 -17.60
C ALA A 290 -0.46 30.05 -16.57
N GLN A 291 -1.12 31.10 -17.03
CA GLN A 291 -1.88 32.02 -16.18
C GLN A 291 -3.11 31.27 -15.65
N GLY A 292 -3.05 30.85 -14.39
CA GLY A 292 -4.05 30.04 -13.70
C GLY A 292 -3.40 28.73 -13.25
N ALA A 293 -3.40 28.48 -11.92
CA ALA A 293 -2.83 27.25 -11.38
C ALA A 293 -3.56 26.05 -12.01
N GLU A 294 -2.84 25.30 -12.85
CA GLU A 294 -3.35 24.05 -13.42
C GLU A 294 -3.69 23.10 -12.28
N ARG A 295 -4.86 22.46 -12.36
CA ARG A 295 -5.32 21.54 -11.31
C ARG A 295 -5.24 20.11 -11.79
N PHE A 296 -4.70 19.25 -10.95
CA PHE A 296 -4.76 17.81 -11.14
C PHE A 296 -6.20 17.30 -10.96
N LEU A 297 -6.88 17.78 -9.91
CA LEU A 297 -8.30 17.53 -9.61
C LEU A 297 -8.95 18.82 -9.11
N ARG A 298 -10.26 18.95 -9.32
CA ARG A 298 -11.03 20.03 -8.72
C ARG A 298 -11.11 19.85 -7.21
N LYS A 299 -11.24 20.96 -6.49
CA LYS A 299 -11.37 20.96 -5.02
C LYS A 299 -12.54 20.07 -4.56
N GLU A 300 -13.66 20.13 -5.26
CA GLU A 300 -14.86 19.33 -4.95
C GLU A 300 -14.60 17.83 -5.06
N SER A 301 -13.72 17.41 -5.97
CA SER A 301 -13.31 16.01 -6.12
C SER A 301 -12.37 15.57 -4.99
N ILE A 302 -11.46 16.44 -4.57
CA ILE A 302 -10.64 16.21 -3.39
C ILE A 302 -11.52 16.10 -2.15
N ASP A 303 -12.46 17.03 -1.96
CA ASP A 303 -13.36 17.01 -0.81
C ASP A 303 -14.23 15.73 -0.78
N LYS A 304 -14.72 15.25 -1.94
CA LYS A 304 -15.44 13.98 -2.05
C LYS A 304 -14.55 12.78 -1.71
N LEU A 305 -13.29 12.80 -2.14
CA LEU A 305 -12.33 11.71 -1.88
C LEU A 305 -12.09 11.56 -0.38
N ILE A 306 -11.89 12.67 0.33
CA ILE A 306 -11.47 12.69 1.73
C ILE A 306 -12.62 12.69 2.73
N ALA A 307 -13.84 13.07 2.31
CA ALA A 307 -14.99 13.09 3.21
C ALA A 307 -15.25 11.68 3.75
N PRO A 308 -15.38 11.51 5.08
CA PRO A 308 -15.69 10.20 5.64
C PRO A 308 -17.03 9.68 5.11
N VAL A 309 -16.97 8.50 4.50
CA VAL A 309 -18.15 7.73 4.06
C VAL A 309 -18.57 6.75 5.15
N TRP A 310 -17.61 6.37 6.00
CA TRP A 310 -17.85 5.53 7.16
C TRP A 310 -17.13 6.11 8.38
N THR A 311 -17.81 6.00 9.52
CA THR A 311 -17.27 6.27 10.86
C THR A 311 -17.73 5.14 11.77
N TYR A 312 -16.79 4.58 12.53
CA TYR A 312 -17.07 3.49 13.46
C TYR A 312 -18.05 3.94 14.55
N ASP A 313 -19.05 3.11 14.82
CA ASP A 313 -20.08 3.33 15.85
C ASP A 313 -20.12 2.24 16.93
N GLY A 314 -19.05 1.44 17.00
CA GLY A 314 -18.93 0.30 17.92
C GLY A 314 -19.38 -1.05 17.35
N ARG A 315 -20.00 -1.10 16.15
CA ARG A 315 -20.55 -2.36 15.58
C ARG A 315 -20.68 -2.39 14.07
N ASN A 316 -20.47 -1.27 13.36
CA ASN A 316 -20.73 -1.16 11.91
C ASN A 316 -19.48 -1.46 11.05
N GLY A 317 -18.47 -2.13 11.60
CA GLY A 317 -17.26 -2.48 10.84
C GLY A 317 -16.23 -3.26 11.63
N GLU A 318 -15.28 -3.85 10.90
CA GLU A 318 -14.05 -4.44 11.43
C GLU A 318 -12.99 -3.36 11.57
N THR A 319 -12.41 -3.24 12.75
CA THR A 319 -11.49 -2.17 13.10
C THR A 319 -10.07 -2.68 13.36
N PHE A 320 -9.81 -3.99 13.16
CA PHE A 320 -8.58 -4.70 13.50
C PHE A 320 -8.19 -4.67 14.99
N GLU A 321 -9.16 -4.48 15.89
CA GLU A 321 -8.95 -4.60 17.34
C GLU A 321 -8.42 -5.99 17.74
N ALA A 322 -8.91 -7.04 17.08
CA ALA A 322 -8.51 -8.42 17.35
C ALA A 322 -7.01 -8.67 17.09
N GLU A 323 -6.39 -7.94 16.15
CA GLU A 323 -4.95 -8.05 15.85
C GLU A 323 -4.09 -7.35 16.90
N THR A 324 -4.63 -6.34 17.59
CA THR A 324 -3.93 -5.62 18.65
C THR A 324 -4.04 -6.29 20.02
N GLY A 325 -5.02 -7.19 20.19
CA GLY A 325 -5.31 -7.83 21.48
C GLY A 325 -5.84 -6.87 22.56
N ASP A 326 -6.07 -5.60 22.21
CA ASP A 326 -6.57 -4.57 23.11
C ASP A 326 -7.93 -4.06 22.60
N PRO A 327 -9.05 -4.37 23.29
CA PRO A 327 -10.39 -4.02 22.85
C PRO A 327 -10.70 -2.50 22.85
N GLY A 328 -9.74 -1.64 23.08
CA GLY A 328 -9.89 -0.18 23.04
C GLY A 328 -9.05 0.48 21.95
N ARG A 329 -8.46 -0.27 20.99
CA ARG A 329 -7.53 0.31 20.01
C ARG A 329 -7.88 -0.09 18.59
N ALA A 330 -8.97 0.46 18.07
CA ALA A 330 -9.33 0.33 16.67
C ALA A 330 -8.32 1.07 15.77
N PHE A 331 -7.81 0.37 14.75
CA PHE A 331 -6.90 0.96 13.75
C PHE A 331 -7.68 1.78 12.70
N PHE A 332 -8.81 1.26 12.22
CA PHE A 332 -9.71 1.99 11.33
C PHE A 332 -10.91 2.51 12.14
N CYS A 333 -11.08 3.82 12.14
CA CYS A 333 -12.21 4.49 12.80
C CYS A 333 -13.01 5.37 11.86
N ARG A 334 -12.36 5.93 10.83
CA ARG A 334 -13.03 6.75 9.82
C ARG A 334 -12.37 6.53 8.46
N TYR A 335 -13.20 6.41 7.42
CA TYR A 335 -12.70 6.12 6.09
C TYR A 335 -13.54 6.83 5.01
N GLY A 336 -12.86 7.45 4.04
CA GLY A 336 -13.45 8.07 2.85
C GLY A 336 -13.37 7.16 1.64
N LEU A 337 -13.04 7.71 0.47
CA LEU A 337 -12.83 6.95 -0.77
C LEU A 337 -11.34 6.64 -0.92
N ALA A 338 -10.91 5.47 -0.46
CA ALA A 338 -9.50 5.05 -0.37
C ALA A 338 -8.63 6.00 0.49
N VAL A 339 -9.22 6.67 1.45
CA VAL A 339 -8.56 7.61 2.36
C VAL A 339 -8.96 7.29 3.79
N GLN A 340 -7.97 7.03 4.64
CA GLN A 340 -8.12 6.89 6.08
C GLN A 340 -8.07 8.27 6.74
N THR A 341 -8.87 8.48 7.78
CA THR A 341 -8.79 9.66 8.65
C THR A 341 -8.26 9.24 10.01
N LEU A 342 -7.28 9.99 10.54
CA LEU A 342 -6.66 9.76 11.85
C LEU A 342 -7.16 10.72 12.91
N ALA A 343 -6.84 10.37 14.15
CA ALA A 343 -7.19 11.07 15.37
C ALA A 343 -8.71 11.25 15.52
N THR A 344 -9.43 10.13 15.32
CA THR A 344 -10.87 10.08 15.62
C THR A 344 -11.06 10.20 17.13
N ARG A 345 -11.82 11.21 17.55
CA ARG A 345 -12.06 11.47 18.97
C ARG A 345 -13.15 10.55 19.52
N ASP A 346 -12.81 9.27 19.64
CA ASP A 346 -13.64 8.24 20.24
C ASP A 346 -12.77 7.37 21.14
N SER A 347 -13.28 6.95 22.30
CA SER A 347 -12.54 6.16 23.29
C SER A 347 -12.11 4.78 22.77
N ASN A 348 -12.78 4.26 21.74
CA ASN A 348 -12.48 2.97 21.12
C ASN A 348 -11.44 3.08 19.99
N CYS A 349 -11.03 4.31 19.62
CA CYS A 349 -10.11 4.55 18.51
C CYS A 349 -8.67 4.70 18.97
N GLY A 350 -7.79 3.84 18.46
CA GLY A 350 -6.34 3.90 18.65
C GLY A 350 -5.62 4.48 17.43
N ASP A 351 -6.24 5.40 16.71
CA ASP A 351 -5.77 5.88 15.41
C ASP A 351 -4.96 7.20 15.48
N ASP A 352 -4.28 7.49 16.61
CA ASP A 352 -3.42 8.67 16.76
C ASP A 352 -1.95 8.33 17.05
N PRO A 353 -1.16 7.91 16.04
CA PRO A 353 0.27 7.64 16.24
C PRO A 353 1.10 8.89 16.52
N PHE A 354 0.57 10.09 16.25
CA PHE A 354 1.24 11.37 16.54
C PHE A 354 1.09 11.79 17.99
N GLY A 355 -0.02 11.42 18.64
CA GLY A 355 -0.31 11.76 20.04
C GLY A 355 -0.66 13.23 20.27
N ASP A 356 -1.12 13.93 19.24
CA ASP A 356 -1.46 15.36 19.33
C ASP A 356 -2.95 15.65 19.05
N ALA A 357 -3.74 14.60 18.86
CA ALA A 357 -5.17 14.64 18.60
C ALA A 357 -5.60 15.54 17.41
N LYS A 358 -4.68 15.80 16.47
CA LYS A 358 -4.98 16.59 15.27
C LYS A 358 -5.49 15.71 14.15
N PRO A 359 -6.63 16.04 13.53
CA PRO A 359 -7.15 15.30 12.40
C PRO A 359 -6.15 15.30 11.23
N ARG A 360 -5.90 14.11 10.69
CA ARG A 360 -5.10 13.93 9.48
C ARG A 360 -5.84 13.00 8.52
N ILE A 361 -5.63 13.22 7.25
CA ILE A 361 -6.10 12.32 6.19
C ILE A 361 -4.90 11.73 5.45
N GLY A 362 -5.08 10.54 4.91
CA GLY A 362 -4.02 9.86 4.19
C GLY A 362 -4.27 8.37 4.11
N HIS A 363 -3.21 7.59 4.17
CA HIS A 363 -3.30 6.13 4.23
C HIS A 363 -2.03 5.52 4.83
N ALA A 364 -2.20 4.48 5.62
CA ALA A 364 -1.11 3.61 6.05
C ALA A 364 -0.82 2.53 5.00
N GLY A 365 0.35 1.93 5.07
CA GLY A 365 0.72 0.79 4.24
C GLY A 365 1.55 -0.22 5.01
N GLU A 366 1.28 -1.52 4.79
CA GLU A 366 2.04 -2.62 5.35
C GLU A 366 2.14 -3.76 4.34
N ALA A 367 3.36 -4.21 4.05
CA ALA A 367 3.64 -5.41 3.26
C ALA A 367 5.12 -5.79 3.32
N TYR A 368 5.42 -7.08 3.36
CA TYR A 368 6.78 -7.62 3.15
C TYR A 368 7.84 -7.02 4.10
N GLY A 369 7.50 -6.84 5.37
CA GLY A 369 8.42 -6.26 6.37
C GLY A 369 8.59 -4.75 6.27
N LEU A 370 7.74 -4.08 5.48
CA LEU A 370 7.65 -2.64 5.38
C LEU A 370 6.37 -2.12 6.05
N VAL A 371 6.49 -1.01 6.76
CA VAL A 371 5.37 -0.12 7.12
C VAL A 371 5.61 1.26 6.52
N SER A 372 4.53 1.93 6.14
CA SER A 372 4.58 3.24 5.49
C SER A 372 3.37 4.10 5.83
N GLY A 373 3.48 5.40 5.67
CA GLY A 373 2.38 6.35 5.86
C GLY A 373 2.54 7.61 5.02
N LEU A 374 1.42 8.09 4.51
CA LEU A 374 1.24 9.45 3.99
C LEU A 374 0.13 10.09 4.81
N TRP A 375 0.45 11.17 5.54
CA TRP A 375 -0.52 11.87 6.39
C TRP A 375 -0.43 13.37 6.19
N ILE A 376 -1.57 14.01 5.99
CA ILE A 376 -1.66 15.47 5.85
C ILE A 376 -2.65 16.06 6.85
N ASP A 377 -2.26 17.16 7.47
CA ASP A 377 -3.09 18.03 8.29
C ASP A 377 -3.47 19.26 7.44
N ARG A 378 -4.70 19.27 6.93
CA ARG A 378 -5.19 20.36 6.06
C ARG A 378 -5.36 21.67 6.84
N GLN A 379 -5.55 21.62 8.15
CA GLN A 379 -5.71 22.80 9.00
C GLN A 379 -4.39 23.53 9.18
N SER A 380 -3.33 22.80 9.54
CA SER A 380 -2.00 23.39 9.70
C SER A 380 -1.27 23.57 8.36
N GLY A 381 -1.69 22.89 7.31
CA GLY A 381 -1.05 22.90 6.00
C GLY A 381 0.23 22.08 5.93
N HIS A 382 0.42 21.13 6.84
CA HIS A 382 1.61 20.27 6.90
C HIS A 382 1.30 18.81 6.59
N GLY A 383 2.31 18.08 6.15
CA GLY A 383 2.22 16.65 5.93
C GLY A 383 3.53 15.91 6.21
N VAL A 384 3.42 14.60 6.27
CA VAL A 384 4.55 13.68 6.42
C VAL A 384 4.33 12.44 5.56
N VAL A 385 5.43 12.00 4.96
CA VAL A 385 5.58 10.69 4.34
C VAL A 385 6.67 9.96 5.10
N TYR A 386 6.46 8.68 5.33
CA TYR A 386 7.51 7.82 5.86
C TYR A 386 7.37 6.39 5.36
N PHE A 387 8.47 5.66 5.41
CA PHE A 387 8.47 4.20 5.41
C PHE A 387 9.61 3.66 6.30
N ILE A 388 9.42 2.45 6.81
CA ILE A 388 10.39 1.70 7.60
C ILE A 388 10.44 0.29 7.04
N VAL A 389 11.65 -0.24 6.80
CA VAL A 389 11.90 -1.59 6.27
C VAL A 389 12.74 -2.38 7.26
N GLY A 390 12.38 -3.63 7.51
CA GLY A 390 13.15 -4.53 8.37
C GLY A 390 13.08 -4.17 9.86
N GLY A 391 12.05 -3.41 10.27
CA GLY A 391 11.76 -3.11 11.65
C GLY A 391 11.03 -4.25 12.37
N ASP A 392 11.03 -4.22 13.70
CA ASP A 392 10.19 -5.11 14.49
C ASP A 392 8.72 -4.66 14.42
N LEU A 393 7.90 -5.47 13.77
CA LEU A 393 6.46 -5.24 13.58
C LEU A 393 5.61 -6.12 14.53
N LYS A 394 6.17 -6.57 15.67
CA LYS A 394 5.42 -7.35 16.66
C LYS A 394 4.76 -6.47 17.70
N GLU A 395 5.45 -5.39 18.10
CA GLU A 395 4.96 -4.54 19.18
C GLU A 395 4.14 -3.36 18.61
N LYS A 396 2.92 -3.23 19.13
CA LYS A 396 2.09 -2.05 18.88
C LYS A 396 2.55 -0.88 19.75
N GLY A 397 2.25 0.34 19.28
CA GLY A 397 2.59 1.57 19.96
C GLY A 397 1.97 1.67 21.34
N ALA A 398 2.60 2.40 22.27
CA ALA A 398 2.07 2.58 23.61
C ALA A 398 0.77 3.39 23.63
N HIS A 399 0.46 4.13 22.57
CA HIS A 399 -0.63 5.09 22.52
C HIS A 399 -1.58 4.92 21.33
N SER A 400 -1.25 4.05 20.37
CA SER A 400 -2.06 3.83 19.17
C SER A 400 -2.01 2.38 18.71
N ALA A 401 -2.85 2.03 17.75
CA ALA A 401 -2.86 0.73 17.06
C ALA A 401 -1.73 0.61 16.02
N PHE A 402 -0.98 1.66 15.75
CA PHE A 402 0.21 1.63 14.91
C PHE A 402 1.35 0.91 15.62
N TYR A 403 2.39 0.51 14.88
CA TYR A 403 3.54 -0.13 15.50
C TYR A 403 4.39 0.85 16.33
N ALA A 404 5.03 0.35 17.36
CA ALA A 404 5.88 1.16 18.25
C ALA A 404 6.96 1.93 17.48
N ILE A 405 7.54 1.31 16.45
CA ILE A 405 8.55 1.93 15.58
C ILE A 405 7.98 3.11 14.76
N GLU A 406 6.72 3.05 14.34
CA GLU A 406 6.05 4.16 13.66
C GLU A 406 5.79 5.33 14.62
N GLU A 407 5.27 5.05 15.83
CA GLU A 407 5.11 6.10 16.86
C GLU A 407 6.42 6.79 17.20
N GLN A 408 7.51 6.05 17.34
CA GLN A 408 8.85 6.60 17.59
C GLN A 408 9.28 7.56 16.49
N LEU A 409 9.17 7.10 15.23
CA LEU A 409 9.54 7.91 14.06
C LEU A 409 8.69 9.17 13.95
N LEU A 410 7.37 9.08 14.19
CA LEU A 410 6.44 10.20 14.07
C LEU A 410 6.56 11.20 15.20
N ARG A 411 6.87 10.75 16.41
CA ARG A 411 7.03 11.61 17.62
C ARG A 411 8.44 12.15 17.81
N HIS A 412 9.29 12.10 16.77
CA HIS A 412 10.66 12.63 16.80
C HIS A 412 11.60 11.96 17.82
N ARG A 413 11.36 10.70 18.16
CA ARG A 413 12.28 9.91 18.96
C ARG A 413 13.25 9.17 18.05
N PRO A 414 14.55 9.05 18.40
CA PRO A 414 15.47 8.21 17.63
C PRO A 414 14.95 6.76 17.60
N LEU A 415 15.07 6.13 16.43
CA LEU A 415 14.76 4.70 16.33
C LEU A 415 15.74 3.90 17.21
N PRO A 416 15.30 2.79 17.83
CA PRO A 416 16.19 1.99 18.65
C PRO A 416 17.35 1.47 17.80
N THR A 417 18.56 1.81 18.23
CA THR A 417 19.75 1.05 17.80
C THR A 417 19.63 -0.32 18.45
N LEU A 418 19.46 -1.35 17.64
CA LEU A 418 19.46 -2.72 18.14
C LEU A 418 20.79 -2.99 18.85
N PRO A 419 20.78 -3.68 20.01
CA PRO A 419 21.98 -3.97 20.78
C PRO A 419 22.99 -4.83 20.05
#